data_6fa6e2b292d830182e8c916f77a54f52
#
_entry.id   6fa6e2b292d830182e8c916f77a54f52
#
_cell.length_a   1.000
_cell.length_b   1.000
_cell.length_c   1.000
_cell.angle_alpha   90.00
_cell.angle_beta   90.00
_cell.angle_gamma   90.00
#
_symmetry.space_group_name_H-M   'P 1'
#
loop_
_entity.id
_entity.type
_entity.pdbx_description
1 polymer ?
#
loop_
_entity_poly.entity_id
_entity_poly.type
_entity_poly.pdbx_seq_one_letter_code
_entity_poly.pdbx_strand_id
1 'polypeptide(L)'
;MEKKKFKLGLLPKLLIAIVLGIIIGQFFPVWFCRVVVTASSIFSSFLKFIIPLMIVAYVTMGIADLKSGAGKLLLITVALAYGSTLIAGSASYLVSASLFPSFMSEGALEQIAATADNSLASYISISIPPLLDTLSAVVLAFVLGLCLSTLRGKTIGDTLYNGMKDFSGIIDQVLHSVIIPLLPLYVCGTFIDMTKSGKTYAILGILWKVFLVVIIMHLVCIFLQFCVAGAVSHKSPFKMIRNQIPGYTTALGTQSSAATIPVNLQCAAADGVSEQIRNFVVPLCANIHMAGSMITITACATAVCLMNQPVSYTHLTLPTIA
;
A
#
# COMPACT_ATOMS: atom_id res chain seq x y z
N MET A 1 -4.36 -39.13 -5.69
CA MET A 1 -4.59 -38.08 -4.68
C MET A 1 -3.46 -37.05 -4.80
N GLU A 2 -3.64 -35.99 -5.59
CA GLU A 2 -2.69 -34.88 -5.65
C GLU A 2 -2.71 -34.13 -4.34
N LYS A 3 -1.56 -34.11 -3.64
CA LYS A 3 -1.38 -33.29 -2.45
C LYS A 3 -1.48 -31.82 -2.86
N LYS A 4 -2.59 -31.16 -2.55
CA LYS A 4 -2.72 -29.70 -2.62
C LYS A 4 -1.54 -29.09 -1.86
N LYS A 5 -0.52 -28.60 -2.58
CA LYS A 5 0.56 -27.81 -1.99
C LYS A 5 -0.06 -26.57 -1.39
N PHE A 6 -0.05 -26.47 -0.07
CA PHE A 6 -0.51 -25.29 0.67
C PHE A 6 0.42 -24.13 0.31
N LYS A 7 -0.02 -23.27 -0.61
CA LYS A 7 0.74 -22.07 -0.99
C LYS A 7 0.48 -21.01 0.10
N LEU A 8 1.46 -20.82 0.97
CA LEU A 8 1.47 -19.70 1.92
C LEU A 8 1.35 -18.38 1.14
N GLY A 9 0.36 -17.55 1.51
CA GLY A 9 0.23 -16.20 1.00
C GLY A 9 1.45 -15.32 1.36
N LEU A 10 1.50 -14.10 0.85
CA LEU A 10 2.63 -13.18 1.10
C LEU A 10 2.69 -12.78 2.58
N LEU A 11 1.56 -12.44 3.22
CA LEU A 11 1.53 -12.01 4.61
C LEU A 11 2.16 -13.01 5.60
N PRO A 12 1.81 -14.30 5.61
CA PRO A 12 2.49 -15.28 6.45
C PRO A 12 4.00 -15.37 6.19
N LYS A 13 4.43 -15.25 4.92
CA LYS A 13 5.87 -15.24 4.57
C LYS A 13 6.60 -14.05 5.16
N LEU A 14 5.98 -12.87 5.15
CA LEU A 14 6.55 -11.64 5.74
C LEU A 14 6.64 -11.75 7.26
N LEU A 15 5.60 -12.27 7.92
CA LEU A 15 5.63 -12.49 9.37
C LEU A 15 6.73 -13.48 9.77
N ILE A 16 6.87 -14.58 9.03
CA ILE A 16 7.96 -15.54 9.23
C ILE A 16 9.33 -14.85 9.00
N ALA A 17 9.45 -14.01 7.97
CA ALA A 17 10.68 -13.27 7.68
C ALA A 17 11.06 -12.30 8.80
N ILE A 18 10.10 -11.62 9.42
CA ILE A 18 10.31 -10.76 10.60
C ILE A 18 10.85 -11.57 11.76
N VAL A 19 10.17 -12.67 12.12
CA VAL A 19 10.58 -13.53 13.23
C VAL A 19 11.96 -14.12 12.98
N LEU A 20 12.22 -14.64 11.76
CA LEU A 20 13.52 -15.15 11.37
C LEU A 20 14.60 -14.06 11.41
N GLY A 21 14.29 -12.84 10.96
CA GLY A 21 15.21 -11.70 11.01
C GLY A 21 15.64 -11.37 12.44
N ILE A 22 14.68 -11.37 13.39
CA ILE A 22 14.96 -11.15 14.81
C ILE A 22 15.82 -12.28 15.38
N ILE A 23 15.48 -13.55 15.13
CA ILE A 23 16.22 -14.71 15.62
C ILE A 23 17.65 -14.71 15.06
N ILE A 24 17.81 -14.55 13.74
CA ILE A 24 19.11 -14.50 13.09
C ILE A 24 19.92 -13.31 13.64
N GLY A 25 19.32 -12.13 13.72
CA GLY A 25 19.98 -10.95 14.28
C GLY A 25 20.43 -11.15 15.72
N GLN A 26 19.72 -11.91 16.54
CA GLN A 26 20.08 -12.16 17.94
C GLN A 26 21.20 -13.21 18.10
N PHE A 27 21.11 -14.33 17.40
CA PHE A 27 21.90 -15.52 17.70
C PHE A 27 23.05 -15.78 16.71
N PHE A 28 22.98 -15.27 15.48
CA PHE A 28 23.96 -15.58 14.45
C PHE A 28 25.17 -14.63 14.46
N PRO A 29 26.35 -15.10 13.98
CA PRO A 29 27.54 -14.28 13.93
C PRO A 29 27.40 -13.11 12.94
N VAL A 30 28.13 -12.03 13.21
CA VAL A 30 28.05 -10.76 12.46
C VAL A 30 28.33 -10.96 10.96
N TRP A 31 29.28 -11.81 10.59
CA TRP A 31 29.61 -12.05 9.19
C TRP A 31 28.42 -12.59 8.39
N PHE A 32 27.68 -13.55 8.97
CA PHE A 32 26.49 -14.12 8.34
C PHE A 32 25.37 -13.08 8.21
N CYS A 33 25.11 -12.33 9.27
CA CYS A 33 24.14 -11.23 9.26
C CYS A 33 24.47 -10.22 8.16
N ARG A 34 25.74 -9.85 7.99
CA ARG A 34 26.20 -8.93 6.95
C ARG A 34 25.97 -9.44 5.53
N VAL A 35 26.09 -10.76 5.29
CA VAL A 35 25.76 -11.35 3.97
C VAL A 35 24.29 -11.13 3.63
N VAL A 36 23.38 -11.43 4.57
CA VAL A 36 21.94 -11.26 4.36
C VAL A 36 21.57 -9.78 4.21
N VAL A 37 22.16 -8.91 5.04
CA VAL A 37 21.97 -7.45 4.94
C VAL A 37 22.49 -6.92 3.60
N THR A 38 23.59 -7.44 3.07
CA THR A 38 24.11 -7.07 1.75
C THR A 38 23.10 -7.45 0.64
N ALA A 39 22.57 -8.66 0.65
CA ALA A 39 21.55 -9.07 -0.32
C ALA A 39 20.29 -8.20 -0.21
N SER A 40 19.86 -7.86 1.01
CA SER A 40 18.76 -6.96 1.29
C SER A 40 19.01 -5.53 0.76
N SER A 41 20.22 -5.00 0.92
CA SER A 41 20.58 -3.66 0.44
C SER A 41 20.61 -3.56 -1.08
N ILE A 42 21.09 -4.59 -1.77
CA ILE A 42 21.05 -4.67 -3.24
C ILE A 42 19.61 -4.69 -3.74
N PHE A 43 18.77 -5.49 -3.10
CA PHE A 43 17.33 -5.52 -3.44
C PHE A 43 16.64 -4.18 -3.15
N SER A 44 17.00 -3.50 -2.08
CA SER A 44 16.51 -2.15 -1.77
C SER A 44 16.86 -1.15 -2.87
N SER A 45 18.09 -1.20 -3.41
CA SER A 45 18.50 -0.35 -4.52
C SER A 45 17.71 -0.66 -5.80
N PHE A 46 17.44 -1.94 -6.06
CA PHE A 46 16.57 -2.35 -7.16
C PHE A 46 15.13 -1.86 -6.97
N LEU A 47 14.58 -1.93 -5.75
CA LEU A 47 13.25 -1.39 -5.46
C LEU A 47 13.17 0.11 -5.73
N LYS A 48 14.19 0.89 -5.32
CA LYS A 48 14.25 2.34 -5.59
C LYS A 48 14.22 2.66 -7.09
N PHE A 49 14.85 1.81 -7.91
CA PHE A 49 14.84 1.96 -9.36
C PHE A 49 13.48 1.61 -9.98
N ILE A 50 12.85 0.52 -9.55
CA ILE A 50 11.65 0.00 -10.20
C ILE A 50 10.36 0.73 -9.77
N ILE A 51 10.28 1.29 -8.55
CA ILE A 51 9.08 1.95 -8.02
C ILE A 51 8.58 3.09 -8.94
N PRO A 52 9.41 4.04 -9.41
CA PRO A 52 8.94 5.07 -10.32
C PRO A 52 8.38 4.51 -11.64
N LEU A 53 8.98 3.45 -12.16
CA LEU A 53 8.49 2.77 -13.37
C LEU A 53 7.13 2.10 -13.14
N MET A 54 6.93 1.50 -11.95
CA MET A 54 5.63 0.96 -11.54
C MET A 54 4.56 2.06 -11.47
N ILE A 55 4.92 3.23 -10.93
CA ILE A 55 4.01 4.38 -10.85
C ILE A 55 3.60 4.79 -12.27
N VAL A 56 4.57 4.99 -13.18
CA VAL A 56 4.28 5.35 -14.57
C VAL A 56 3.39 4.30 -15.24
N ALA A 57 3.69 3.01 -15.09
CA ALA A 57 2.93 1.94 -15.71
C ALA A 57 1.47 1.89 -15.21
N TYR A 58 1.29 1.75 -13.89
CA TYR A 58 -0.02 1.49 -13.33
C TYR A 58 -0.92 2.73 -13.29
N VAL A 59 -0.37 3.89 -12.93
CA VAL A 59 -1.17 5.13 -12.86
C VAL A 59 -1.58 5.58 -14.27
N THR A 60 -0.68 5.52 -15.25
CA THR A 60 -1.02 5.83 -16.64
C THR A 60 -2.16 4.94 -17.15
N MET A 61 -2.04 3.62 -16.97
CA MET A 61 -3.07 2.68 -17.41
C MET A 61 -4.38 2.86 -16.65
N GLY A 62 -4.32 3.07 -15.33
CA GLY A 62 -5.49 3.33 -14.51
C GLY A 62 -6.29 4.54 -14.98
N ILE A 63 -5.61 5.63 -15.36
CA ILE A 63 -6.27 6.84 -15.89
C ILE A 63 -6.74 6.63 -17.34
N ALA A 64 -5.91 6.01 -18.20
CA ALA A 64 -6.24 5.76 -19.59
C ALA A 64 -7.45 4.82 -19.78
N ASP A 65 -7.68 3.92 -18.83
CA ASP A 65 -8.83 3.00 -18.83
C ASP A 65 -10.15 3.63 -18.39
N LEU A 66 -10.13 4.87 -17.90
CA LEU A 66 -11.34 5.64 -17.61
C LEU A 66 -12.06 5.96 -18.92
N LYS A 67 -13.06 5.15 -19.27
CA LYS A 67 -13.82 5.32 -20.53
C LYS A 67 -14.64 6.61 -20.52
N SER A 68 -14.56 7.36 -21.59
CA SER A 68 -15.30 8.62 -21.83
C SER A 68 -16.83 8.47 -22.02
N GLY A 69 -17.41 7.27 -21.89
CA GLY A 69 -18.81 6.99 -22.20
C GLY A 69 -19.77 6.76 -21.03
N ALA A 70 -19.28 6.58 -19.80
CA ALA A 70 -20.10 6.32 -18.61
C ALA A 70 -20.35 7.61 -17.77
N GLY A 71 -20.29 8.77 -18.38
CA GLY A 71 -20.25 10.13 -17.85
C GLY A 71 -20.74 10.35 -16.40
N LYS A 72 -22.03 10.20 -16.15
CA LYS A 72 -22.60 10.50 -14.82
C LYS A 72 -22.23 9.43 -13.76
N LEU A 73 -22.30 8.16 -14.11
CA LEU A 73 -21.98 7.07 -13.18
C LEU A 73 -20.50 7.07 -12.83
N LEU A 74 -19.62 7.31 -13.82
CA LEU A 74 -18.18 7.48 -13.62
C LEU A 74 -17.89 8.64 -12.67
N LEU A 75 -18.48 9.83 -12.95
CA LEU A 75 -18.27 11.02 -12.11
C LEU A 75 -18.70 10.79 -10.66
N ILE A 76 -19.87 10.20 -10.45
CA ILE A 76 -20.37 9.88 -9.11
C ILE A 76 -19.45 8.85 -8.42
N THR A 77 -19.05 7.79 -9.11
CA THR A 77 -18.18 6.76 -8.54
C THR A 77 -16.82 7.33 -8.15
N VAL A 78 -16.22 8.14 -9.02
CA VAL A 78 -14.93 8.80 -8.77
C VAL A 78 -15.05 9.79 -7.60
N ALA A 79 -16.09 10.63 -7.58
CA ALA A 79 -16.32 11.58 -6.50
C ALA A 79 -16.52 10.88 -5.14
N LEU A 80 -17.28 9.79 -5.10
CA LEU A 80 -17.48 8.98 -3.89
C LEU A 80 -16.18 8.29 -3.45
N ALA A 81 -15.41 7.71 -4.39
CA ALA A 81 -14.16 7.02 -4.10
C ALA A 81 -13.11 7.98 -3.52
N TYR A 82 -12.86 9.11 -4.16
CA TYR A 82 -11.91 10.11 -3.69
C TYR A 82 -12.42 10.85 -2.44
N GLY A 83 -13.70 11.21 -2.40
CA GLY A 83 -14.31 11.83 -1.22
C GLY A 83 -14.19 10.94 0.03
N SER A 84 -14.52 9.67 -0.10
CA SER A 84 -14.34 8.68 0.97
C SER A 84 -12.87 8.51 1.38
N THR A 85 -11.95 8.52 0.41
CA THR A 85 -10.50 8.43 0.66
C THR A 85 -9.99 9.65 1.45
N LEU A 86 -10.42 10.86 1.07
CA LEU A 86 -10.07 12.09 1.77
C LEU A 86 -10.63 12.14 3.19
N ILE A 87 -11.89 11.75 3.37
CA ILE A 87 -12.52 11.67 4.70
C ILE A 87 -11.77 10.65 5.57
N ALA A 88 -11.45 9.49 5.04
CA ALA A 88 -10.71 8.46 5.77
C ALA A 88 -9.30 8.93 6.18
N GLY A 89 -8.58 9.60 5.27
CA GLY A 89 -7.26 10.20 5.56
C GLY A 89 -7.34 11.30 6.62
N SER A 90 -8.31 12.22 6.50
CA SER A 90 -8.52 13.29 7.48
C SER A 90 -8.89 12.74 8.86
N ALA A 91 -9.79 11.75 8.92
CA ALA A 91 -10.16 11.08 10.16
C ALA A 91 -8.93 10.37 10.78
N SER A 92 -8.12 9.70 9.94
CA SER A 92 -6.88 9.07 10.37
C SER A 92 -5.90 10.06 10.97
N TYR A 93 -5.72 11.22 10.34
CA TYR A 93 -4.87 12.27 10.88
C TYR A 93 -5.36 12.74 12.23
N LEU A 94 -6.65 13.10 12.36
CA LEU A 94 -7.23 13.61 13.61
C LEU A 94 -7.10 12.58 14.74
N VAL A 95 -7.41 11.31 14.49
CA VAL A 95 -7.28 10.24 15.49
C VAL A 95 -5.81 10.04 15.87
N SER A 96 -4.92 9.98 14.89
CA SER A 96 -3.49 9.75 15.15
C SER A 96 -2.85 10.91 15.87
N ALA A 97 -3.15 12.17 15.48
CA ALA A 97 -2.64 13.37 16.14
C ALA A 97 -3.13 13.51 17.59
N SER A 98 -4.33 13.00 17.91
CA SER A 98 -4.88 13.05 19.26
C SER A 98 -4.42 11.89 20.15
N LEU A 99 -4.29 10.67 19.60
CA LEU A 99 -4.00 9.47 20.41
C LEU A 99 -2.49 9.19 20.53
N PHE A 100 -1.70 9.40 19.47
CA PHE A 100 -0.30 8.99 19.46
C PHE A 100 0.58 9.71 20.49
N PRO A 101 0.37 11.02 20.79
CA PRO A 101 1.14 11.68 21.84
C PRO A 101 1.00 11.05 23.22
N SER A 102 -0.10 10.33 23.46
CA SER A 102 -0.34 9.68 24.77
C SER A 102 0.58 8.47 25.02
N PHE A 103 1.17 7.88 23.98
CA PHE A 103 2.05 6.71 24.11
C PHE A 103 3.33 6.77 23.27
N MET A 104 3.57 7.90 22.60
CA MET A 104 4.81 8.19 21.88
C MET A 104 5.51 9.36 22.56
N SER A 105 6.77 9.18 22.92
CA SER A 105 7.59 10.27 23.41
C SER A 105 8.22 11.04 22.24
N GLU A 106 8.23 12.36 22.35
CA GLU A 106 9.00 13.24 21.46
C GLU A 106 10.49 12.81 21.51
N GLY A 107 11.15 12.79 20.37
CA GLY A 107 12.56 12.37 20.31
C GLY A 107 12.81 10.85 20.43
N ALA A 108 11.77 10.01 20.45
CA ALA A 108 11.95 8.55 20.49
C ALA A 108 12.80 8.03 19.33
N LEU A 109 12.70 8.63 18.14
CA LEU A 109 13.56 8.29 17.00
C LEU A 109 15.00 8.77 17.17
N GLU A 110 15.24 9.90 17.82
CA GLU A 110 16.62 10.31 18.14
C GLU A 110 17.27 9.37 19.13
N GLN A 111 16.54 8.92 20.15
CA GLN A 111 17.02 7.88 21.06
C GLN A 111 17.28 6.57 20.34
N ILE A 112 16.40 6.18 19.40
CA ILE A 112 16.59 5.01 18.54
C ILE A 112 17.72 5.26 17.53
N ALA A 113 17.88 6.46 17.01
CA ALA A 113 18.96 6.83 16.10
C ALA A 113 20.31 6.94 16.81
N ALA A 114 20.36 7.41 18.05
CA ALA A 114 21.59 7.44 18.86
C ALA A 114 22.14 6.01 19.15
N THR A 115 21.29 5.00 19.14
CA THR A 115 21.73 3.59 19.14
C THR A 115 22.17 3.11 17.75
N ALA A 116 22.15 3.99 16.72
CA ALA A 116 22.37 3.64 15.31
C ALA A 116 23.85 3.42 14.93
N ASP A 117 24.80 3.74 15.78
CA ASP A 117 26.23 3.57 15.49
C ASP A 117 26.66 2.11 15.26
N ASN A 118 25.78 1.14 15.52
CA ASN A 118 26.02 -0.27 15.34
C ASN A 118 25.28 -0.90 14.13
N SER A 119 24.80 -0.11 13.17
CA SER A 119 24.18 -0.70 11.96
C SER A 119 25.20 -1.51 11.17
N LEU A 120 24.76 -2.67 10.66
CA LEU A 120 25.63 -3.57 9.91
C LEU A 120 25.95 -2.98 8.54
N ALA A 121 27.19 -2.55 8.32
CA ALA A 121 27.63 -2.16 7.00
C ALA A 121 27.56 -3.36 6.04
N SER A 122 26.92 -3.16 4.88
CA SER A 122 26.93 -4.15 3.78
C SER A 122 28.36 -4.39 3.28
N TYR A 123 28.66 -5.61 2.81
CA TYR A 123 29.96 -5.91 2.18
C TYR A 123 30.11 -5.20 0.85
N ILE A 124 29.03 -5.05 0.10
CA ILE A 124 29.00 -4.41 -1.21
C ILE A 124 27.78 -3.48 -1.23
N SER A 125 27.99 -2.23 -1.59
CA SER A 125 26.91 -1.26 -1.85
C SER A 125 26.78 -1.03 -3.34
N ILE A 126 25.66 -1.47 -3.92
CA ILE A 126 25.32 -1.17 -5.33
C ILE A 126 24.28 -0.07 -5.30
N SER A 127 24.64 1.12 -5.81
CA SER A 127 23.69 2.20 -6.00
C SER A 127 23.13 2.14 -7.42
N ILE A 128 21.82 1.85 -7.52
CA ILE A 128 21.09 1.93 -8.79
C ILE A 128 20.25 3.20 -8.72
N PRO A 129 20.64 4.29 -9.41
CA PRO A 129 19.86 5.52 -9.39
C PRO A 129 18.51 5.28 -10.08
N PRO A 130 17.40 5.81 -9.53
CA PRO A 130 16.12 5.74 -10.20
C PRO A 130 16.15 6.54 -11.52
N LEU A 131 15.43 6.05 -12.52
CA LEU A 131 15.32 6.75 -13.81
C LEU A 131 14.58 8.09 -13.67
N LEU A 132 13.61 8.13 -12.77
CA LEU A 132 12.79 9.29 -12.40
C LEU A 132 12.67 9.32 -10.89
N ASP A 133 12.59 10.50 -10.30
CA ASP A 133 12.10 10.59 -8.92
C ASP A 133 10.59 10.30 -8.85
N THR A 134 10.09 10.01 -7.65
CA THR A 134 8.70 9.59 -7.45
C THR A 134 7.70 10.65 -7.90
N LEU A 135 7.96 11.93 -7.66
CA LEU A 135 7.07 13.02 -8.04
C LEU A 135 7.02 13.19 -9.55
N SER A 136 8.17 13.18 -10.22
CA SER A 136 8.27 13.24 -11.69
C SER A 136 7.55 12.06 -12.34
N ALA A 137 7.67 10.86 -11.76
CA ALA A 137 6.97 9.67 -12.24
C ALA A 137 5.43 9.83 -12.13
N VAL A 138 4.94 10.38 -11.02
CA VAL A 138 3.51 10.67 -10.82
C VAL A 138 3.02 11.70 -11.84
N VAL A 139 3.71 12.83 -12.00
CA VAL A 139 3.34 13.88 -12.97
C VAL A 139 3.32 13.31 -14.39
N LEU A 140 4.37 12.58 -14.79
CA LEU A 140 4.42 11.93 -16.10
C LEU A 140 3.26 10.96 -16.31
N ALA A 141 2.94 10.15 -15.30
CA ALA A 141 1.84 9.19 -15.36
C ALA A 141 0.47 9.89 -15.54
N PHE A 142 0.24 11.01 -14.85
CA PHE A 142 -0.97 11.81 -15.03
C PHE A 142 -1.07 12.41 -16.43
N VAL A 143 0.02 13.02 -16.93
CA VAL A 143 0.04 13.61 -18.27
C VAL A 143 -0.23 12.53 -19.32
N LEU A 144 0.50 11.41 -19.28
CA LEU A 144 0.30 10.32 -20.23
C LEU A 144 -1.10 9.71 -20.12
N GLY A 145 -1.58 9.45 -18.91
CA GLY A 145 -2.89 8.85 -18.66
C GLY A 145 -4.04 9.73 -19.17
N LEU A 146 -4.01 11.03 -18.87
CA LEU A 146 -5.03 11.97 -19.35
C LEU A 146 -4.99 12.12 -20.88
N CYS A 147 -3.80 12.25 -21.49
CA CYS A 147 -3.68 12.31 -22.92
C CYS A 147 -4.19 11.02 -23.58
N LEU A 148 -3.82 9.86 -23.07
CA LEU A 148 -4.28 8.57 -23.60
C LEU A 148 -5.79 8.39 -23.46
N SER A 149 -6.41 8.82 -22.35
CA SER A 149 -7.85 8.73 -22.17
C SER A 149 -8.63 9.53 -23.23
N THR A 150 -8.07 10.64 -23.73
CA THR A 150 -8.67 11.51 -24.76
C THR A 150 -8.34 11.07 -26.20
N LEU A 151 -7.22 10.39 -26.39
CA LEU A 151 -6.74 9.92 -27.71
C LEU A 151 -7.19 8.49 -28.02
N ARG A 152 -7.75 7.78 -27.08
CA ARG A 152 -8.24 6.42 -27.25
C ARG A 152 -9.32 6.34 -28.34
N GLY A 153 -9.20 5.36 -29.23
CA GLY A 153 -10.07 5.24 -30.42
C GLY A 153 -9.57 6.00 -31.65
N LYS A 154 -8.40 6.66 -31.56
CA LYS A 154 -7.69 7.26 -32.69
C LYS A 154 -6.41 6.44 -32.94
N THR A 155 -6.01 6.31 -34.20
CA THR A 155 -4.85 5.47 -34.59
C THR A 155 -3.59 5.76 -33.79
N ILE A 156 -3.28 7.01 -33.49
CA ILE A 156 -2.09 7.42 -32.70
C ILE A 156 -2.27 7.03 -31.23
N GLY A 157 -3.44 7.25 -30.66
CA GLY A 157 -3.73 6.95 -29.27
C GLY A 157 -3.73 5.45 -28.96
N ASP A 158 -4.26 4.64 -29.85
CA ASP A 158 -4.33 3.18 -29.68
C ASP A 158 -2.95 2.53 -29.71
N THR A 159 -2.04 3.00 -30.55
CA THR A 159 -0.65 2.51 -30.58
C THR A 159 0.07 2.77 -29.27
N LEU A 160 -0.01 3.99 -28.75
CA LEU A 160 0.63 4.34 -27.48
C LEU A 160 -0.04 3.64 -26.30
N TYR A 161 -1.36 3.51 -26.31
CA TYR A 161 -2.11 2.77 -25.28
C TYR A 161 -1.66 1.30 -25.22
N ASN A 162 -1.55 0.62 -26.37
CA ASN A 162 -1.09 -0.75 -26.42
C ASN A 162 0.36 -0.88 -25.94
N GLY A 163 1.25 0.04 -26.32
CA GLY A 163 2.61 0.08 -25.81
C GLY A 163 2.68 0.26 -24.29
N MET A 164 1.88 1.14 -23.73
CA MET A 164 1.80 1.32 -22.25
C MET A 164 1.19 0.11 -21.56
N LYS A 165 0.23 -0.56 -22.18
CA LYS A 165 -0.34 -1.82 -21.68
C LYS A 165 0.71 -2.93 -21.65
N ASP A 166 1.50 -3.07 -22.70
CA ASP A 166 2.60 -4.05 -22.74
C ASP A 166 3.68 -3.71 -21.72
N PHE A 167 4.03 -2.43 -21.56
CA PHE A 167 4.95 -1.97 -20.53
C PHE A 167 4.41 -2.30 -19.12
N SER A 168 3.12 -2.07 -18.86
CA SER A 168 2.48 -2.46 -17.60
C SER A 168 2.54 -3.98 -17.38
N GLY A 169 2.37 -4.78 -18.43
CA GLY A 169 2.53 -6.24 -18.38
C GLY A 169 3.96 -6.68 -18.02
N ILE A 170 4.97 -6.01 -18.55
CA ILE A 170 6.39 -6.25 -18.18
C ILE A 170 6.61 -5.93 -16.70
N ILE A 171 6.14 -4.79 -16.24
CA ILE A 171 6.23 -4.39 -14.84
C ILE A 171 5.52 -5.38 -13.92
N ASP A 172 4.34 -5.85 -14.31
CA ASP A 172 3.57 -6.86 -13.56
C ASP A 172 4.32 -8.19 -13.47
N GLN A 173 4.98 -8.61 -14.55
CA GLN A 173 5.84 -9.80 -14.54
C GLN A 173 7.04 -9.64 -13.60
N VAL A 174 7.71 -8.47 -13.59
CA VAL A 174 8.80 -8.16 -12.65
C VAL A 174 8.29 -8.18 -11.21
N LEU A 175 7.12 -7.59 -10.95
CA LEU A 175 6.49 -7.59 -9.64
C LEU A 175 6.27 -9.03 -9.12
N HIS A 176 5.67 -9.88 -9.94
CA HIS A 176 5.31 -11.24 -9.53
C HIS A 176 6.50 -12.22 -9.51
N SER A 177 7.48 -12.04 -10.42
CA SER A 177 8.59 -12.98 -10.57
C SER A 177 9.82 -12.61 -9.73
N VAL A 178 9.99 -11.33 -9.39
CA VAL A 178 11.20 -10.83 -8.70
C VAL A 178 10.82 -10.17 -7.37
N ILE A 179 9.96 -9.15 -7.39
CA ILE A 179 9.72 -8.32 -6.21
C ILE A 179 9.02 -9.13 -5.11
N ILE A 180 7.87 -9.71 -5.40
CA ILE A 180 7.08 -10.46 -4.41
C ILE A 180 7.86 -11.65 -3.81
N PRO A 181 8.59 -12.46 -4.59
CA PRO A 181 9.39 -13.55 -4.03
C PRO A 181 10.56 -13.11 -3.15
N LEU A 182 11.22 -11.99 -3.48
CA LEU A 182 12.38 -11.48 -2.75
C LEU A 182 12.02 -10.57 -1.56
N LEU A 183 10.77 -10.09 -1.49
CA LEU A 183 10.32 -9.21 -0.42
C LEU A 183 10.52 -9.81 0.99
N PRO A 184 10.25 -11.12 1.25
CA PRO A 184 10.55 -11.71 2.56
C PRO A 184 12.04 -11.68 2.91
N LEU A 185 12.95 -11.88 1.94
CA LEU A 185 14.39 -11.76 2.15
C LEU A 185 14.77 -10.33 2.53
N TYR A 186 14.22 -9.34 1.84
CA TYR A 186 14.42 -7.92 2.15
C TYR A 186 13.97 -7.58 3.58
N VAL A 187 12.77 -8.00 3.96
CA VAL A 187 12.23 -7.77 5.30
C VAL A 187 13.11 -8.49 6.35
N CYS A 188 13.49 -9.72 6.11
CA CYS A 188 14.38 -10.46 7.01
C CYS A 188 15.71 -9.72 7.22
N GLY A 189 16.38 -9.27 6.16
CA GLY A 189 17.63 -8.51 6.23
C GLY A 189 17.49 -7.19 7.01
N THR A 190 16.39 -6.47 6.79
CA THR A 190 16.08 -5.23 7.52
C THR A 190 15.94 -5.51 9.03
N PHE A 191 15.22 -6.57 9.42
CA PHE A 191 15.06 -6.94 10.83
C PHE A 191 16.32 -7.51 11.46
N ILE A 192 17.21 -8.15 10.68
CA ILE A 192 18.54 -8.53 11.15
C ILE A 192 19.36 -7.29 11.54
N ASP A 193 19.42 -6.30 10.65
CA ASP A 193 20.16 -5.05 10.90
C ASP A 193 19.59 -4.29 12.11
N MET A 194 18.27 -4.14 12.16
CA MET A 194 17.56 -3.52 13.28
C MET A 194 17.81 -4.25 14.61
N THR A 195 17.91 -5.58 14.60
CA THR A 195 18.13 -6.38 15.82
C THR A 195 19.57 -6.24 16.29
N LYS A 196 20.55 -6.30 15.40
CA LYS A 196 21.97 -6.08 15.73
C LYS A 196 22.24 -4.67 16.26
N SER A 197 21.53 -3.66 15.72
CA SER A 197 21.64 -2.30 16.21
C SER A 197 20.83 -2.01 17.49
N GLY A 198 20.14 -3.00 18.05
CA GLY A 198 19.33 -2.84 19.28
C GLY A 198 17.99 -2.13 19.11
N LYS A 199 17.64 -1.73 17.89
CA LYS A 199 16.43 -0.92 17.58
C LYS A 199 15.15 -1.71 17.57
N THR A 200 15.19 -3.02 17.32
CA THR A 200 13.99 -3.84 17.05
C THR A 200 12.96 -3.77 18.16
N TYR A 201 13.39 -3.92 19.42
CA TYR A 201 12.44 -3.96 20.54
C TYR A 201 11.79 -2.61 20.81
N ALA A 202 12.54 -1.52 20.68
CA ALA A 202 12.01 -0.16 20.82
C ALA A 202 10.98 0.16 19.71
N ILE A 203 11.31 -0.15 18.46
CA ILE A 203 10.42 0.07 17.31
C ILE A 203 9.17 -0.81 17.39
N LEU A 204 9.33 -2.10 17.68
CA LEU A 204 8.17 -3.00 17.83
C LEU A 204 7.26 -2.58 18.98
N GLY A 205 7.83 -2.09 20.10
CA GLY A 205 7.06 -1.58 21.23
C GLY A 205 6.16 -0.37 20.89
N ILE A 206 6.56 0.42 19.91
CA ILE A 206 5.77 1.56 19.41
C ILE A 206 4.82 1.10 18.29
N LEU A 207 5.33 0.36 17.32
CA LEU A 207 4.59 -0.03 16.13
C LEU A 207 3.35 -0.87 16.43
N TRP A 208 3.37 -1.76 17.42
CA TRP A 208 2.19 -2.56 17.73
C TRP A 208 1.00 -1.71 18.18
N LYS A 209 1.25 -0.61 18.93
CA LYS A 209 0.21 0.32 19.36
C LYS A 209 -0.38 1.09 18.17
N VAL A 210 0.50 1.60 17.30
CA VAL A 210 0.09 2.24 16.03
C VAL A 210 -0.74 1.27 15.19
N PHE A 211 -0.28 0.02 15.07
CA PHE A 211 -0.95 -1.00 14.28
C PHE A 211 -2.34 -1.34 14.84
N LEU A 212 -2.47 -1.41 16.17
CA LEU A 212 -3.77 -1.63 16.83
C LEU A 212 -4.74 -0.49 16.51
N VAL A 213 -4.30 0.76 16.64
CA VAL A 213 -5.12 1.94 16.30
C VAL A 213 -5.54 1.89 14.83
N VAL A 214 -4.61 1.60 13.92
CA VAL A 214 -4.89 1.49 12.47
C VAL A 214 -5.92 0.41 12.19
N ILE A 215 -5.81 -0.77 12.80
CA ILE A 215 -6.79 -1.86 12.63
C ILE A 215 -8.18 -1.43 13.11
N ILE A 216 -8.27 -0.81 14.29
CA ILE A 216 -9.54 -0.31 14.83
C ILE A 216 -10.14 0.71 13.87
N MET A 217 -9.34 1.65 13.37
CA MET A 217 -9.80 2.66 12.42
C MET A 217 -10.32 2.04 11.12
N HIS A 218 -9.66 1.00 10.59
CA HIS A 218 -10.14 0.27 9.42
C HIS A 218 -11.51 -0.36 9.67
N LEU A 219 -11.67 -1.06 10.79
CA LEU A 219 -12.94 -1.69 11.14
C LEU A 219 -14.06 -0.67 11.32
N VAL A 220 -13.78 0.45 11.99
CA VAL A 220 -14.73 1.56 12.17
C VAL A 220 -15.07 2.19 10.81
N CYS A 221 -14.08 2.46 9.95
CA CYS A 221 -14.30 3.02 8.62
C CYS A 221 -15.19 2.12 7.76
N ILE A 222 -14.89 0.81 7.70
CA ILE A 222 -15.70 -0.17 6.98
C ILE A 222 -17.12 -0.20 7.54
N PHE A 223 -17.27 -0.26 8.85
CA PHE A 223 -18.59 -0.28 9.50
C PHE A 223 -19.42 0.97 9.15
N LEU A 224 -18.81 2.17 9.24
CA LEU A 224 -19.47 3.44 8.88
C LEU A 224 -19.87 3.48 7.42
N GLN A 225 -19.03 3.01 6.50
CA GLN A 225 -19.35 2.94 5.07
C GLN A 225 -20.56 2.02 4.83
N PHE A 226 -20.64 0.87 5.48
CA PHE A 226 -21.80 -0.01 5.39
C PHE A 226 -23.05 0.57 6.07
N CYS A 227 -22.90 1.35 7.14
CA CYS A 227 -24.02 2.09 7.75
C CYS A 227 -24.59 3.11 6.79
N VAL A 228 -23.72 3.91 6.13
CA VAL A 228 -24.17 4.90 5.11
C VAL A 228 -24.84 4.19 3.94
N ALA A 229 -24.21 3.12 3.41
CA ALA A 229 -24.79 2.34 2.33
C ALA A 229 -26.13 1.71 2.70
N GLY A 230 -26.24 1.18 3.92
CA GLY A 230 -27.48 0.61 4.47
C GLY A 230 -28.59 1.64 4.63
N ALA A 231 -28.26 2.84 5.14
CA ALA A 231 -29.20 3.94 5.29
C ALA A 231 -29.76 4.39 3.93
N VAL A 232 -28.89 4.56 2.91
CA VAL A 232 -29.30 4.97 1.57
C VAL A 232 -30.09 3.89 0.84
N SER A 233 -29.74 2.61 1.03
CA SER A 233 -30.39 1.49 0.35
C SER A 233 -31.55 0.87 1.12
N HIS A 234 -31.84 1.35 2.33
CA HIS A 234 -32.83 0.77 3.27
C HIS A 234 -32.59 -0.70 3.58
N LYS A 235 -31.29 -1.10 3.67
CA LYS A 235 -30.85 -2.45 3.99
C LYS A 235 -30.08 -2.49 5.30
N SER A 236 -30.09 -3.66 5.96
CA SER A 236 -29.34 -3.84 7.21
C SER A 236 -27.81 -3.84 6.95
N PRO A 237 -27.05 -2.93 7.57
CA PRO A 237 -25.58 -2.89 7.44
C PRO A 237 -24.91 -4.22 7.86
N PHE A 238 -25.41 -4.84 8.91
CA PHE A 238 -24.86 -6.11 9.41
C PHE A 238 -25.01 -7.25 8.42
N LYS A 239 -26.15 -7.31 7.69
CA LYS A 239 -26.35 -8.29 6.63
C LYS A 239 -25.39 -8.06 5.47
N MET A 240 -25.19 -6.80 5.07
CA MET A 240 -24.25 -6.42 4.01
C MET A 240 -22.81 -6.75 4.40
N ILE A 241 -22.38 -6.45 5.62
CA ILE A 241 -21.05 -6.81 6.13
C ILE A 241 -20.88 -8.35 6.10
N ARG A 242 -21.89 -9.12 6.54
CA ARG A 242 -21.85 -10.58 6.50
C ARG A 242 -21.69 -11.11 5.07
N ASN A 243 -22.39 -10.54 4.11
CA ASN A 243 -22.27 -10.91 2.70
C ASN A 243 -20.88 -10.57 2.13
N GLN A 244 -20.18 -9.57 2.69
CA GLN A 244 -18.85 -9.14 2.27
C GLN A 244 -17.70 -9.97 2.89
N ILE A 245 -17.95 -10.80 3.92
CA ILE A 245 -16.90 -11.61 4.56
C ILE A 245 -16.07 -12.43 3.55
N PRO A 246 -16.64 -13.11 2.52
CA PRO A 246 -15.84 -13.82 1.53
C PRO A 246 -14.88 -12.92 0.75
N GLY A 247 -15.32 -11.70 0.40
CA GLY A 247 -14.47 -10.69 -0.23
C GLY A 247 -13.31 -10.27 0.68
N TYR A 248 -13.60 -9.99 1.94
CA TYR A 248 -12.61 -9.61 2.94
C TYR A 248 -11.55 -10.71 3.18
N THR A 249 -11.99 -11.96 3.36
CA THR A 249 -11.07 -13.10 3.57
C THR A 249 -10.22 -13.37 2.33
N THR A 250 -10.78 -13.20 1.13
CA THR A 250 -10.03 -13.32 -0.13
C THR A 250 -8.98 -12.21 -0.25
N ALA A 251 -9.33 -10.97 0.09
CA ALA A 251 -8.39 -9.85 0.08
C ALA A 251 -7.23 -10.06 1.05
N LEU A 252 -7.50 -10.54 2.26
CA LEU A 252 -6.46 -10.90 3.24
C LEU A 252 -5.54 -12.01 2.73
N GLY A 253 -6.09 -13.02 2.07
CA GLY A 253 -5.32 -14.15 1.56
C GLY A 253 -4.49 -13.84 0.32
N THR A 254 -5.04 -13.04 -0.60
CA THR A 254 -4.40 -12.72 -1.89
C THR A 254 -3.56 -11.46 -1.84
N GLN A 255 -3.88 -10.52 -0.93
CA GLN A 255 -3.29 -9.18 -0.85
C GLN A 255 -3.35 -8.42 -2.19
N SER A 256 -4.35 -8.72 -2.99
CA SER A 256 -4.55 -8.15 -4.32
C SER A 256 -5.99 -7.73 -4.51
N SER A 257 -6.21 -6.44 -4.71
CA SER A 257 -7.54 -5.89 -5.03
C SER A 257 -8.07 -6.48 -6.34
N ALA A 258 -7.21 -6.63 -7.35
CA ALA A 258 -7.58 -7.19 -8.64
C ALA A 258 -8.02 -8.68 -8.52
N ALA A 259 -7.27 -9.49 -7.78
CA ALA A 259 -7.62 -10.89 -7.55
C ALA A 259 -8.93 -11.06 -6.74
N THR A 260 -9.34 -10.04 -6.00
CA THR A 260 -10.56 -10.05 -5.19
C THR A 260 -11.81 -9.61 -5.98
N ILE A 261 -11.64 -8.97 -7.15
CA ILE A 261 -12.77 -8.48 -7.97
C ILE A 261 -13.86 -9.54 -8.21
N PRO A 262 -13.56 -10.77 -8.65
CA PRO A 262 -14.61 -11.77 -8.94
C PRO A 262 -15.45 -12.13 -7.70
N VAL A 263 -14.82 -12.18 -6.53
CA VAL A 263 -15.51 -12.48 -5.27
C VAL A 263 -16.34 -11.27 -4.82
N ASN A 264 -15.80 -10.06 -4.95
CA ASN A 264 -16.54 -8.84 -4.61
C ASN A 264 -17.77 -8.62 -5.52
N LEU A 265 -17.70 -9.02 -6.79
CA LEU A 265 -18.87 -9.02 -7.67
C LEU A 265 -19.99 -9.92 -7.15
N GLN A 266 -19.63 -11.09 -6.61
CA GLN A 266 -20.60 -12.02 -6.00
C GLN A 266 -21.15 -11.45 -4.68
N CYS A 267 -20.32 -10.86 -3.85
CA CYS A 267 -20.73 -10.19 -2.62
C CYS A 267 -21.72 -9.05 -2.91
N ALA A 268 -21.41 -8.20 -3.89
CA ALA A 268 -22.29 -7.12 -4.32
C ALA A 268 -23.61 -7.64 -4.91
N ALA A 269 -23.59 -8.79 -5.61
CA ALA A 269 -24.80 -9.45 -6.08
C ALA A 269 -25.68 -9.94 -4.93
N ALA A 270 -25.07 -10.52 -3.87
CA ALA A 270 -25.78 -10.95 -2.67
C ALA A 270 -26.43 -9.78 -1.93
N ASP A 271 -25.88 -8.57 -2.05
CA ASP A 271 -26.46 -7.33 -1.53
C ASP A 271 -27.52 -6.72 -2.47
N GLY A 272 -27.80 -7.37 -3.61
CA GLY A 272 -28.83 -6.95 -4.56
C GLY A 272 -28.41 -5.74 -5.42
N VAL A 273 -27.11 -5.56 -5.65
CA VAL A 273 -26.60 -4.56 -6.60
C VAL A 273 -26.81 -5.07 -8.02
N SER A 274 -27.38 -4.25 -8.91
CA SER A 274 -27.63 -4.61 -10.31
C SER A 274 -26.32 -4.97 -11.02
N GLU A 275 -26.42 -5.90 -11.98
CA GLU A 275 -25.25 -6.41 -12.70
C GLU A 275 -24.47 -5.30 -13.42
N GLN A 276 -25.17 -4.38 -14.06
CA GLN A 276 -24.57 -3.26 -14.76
C GLN A 276 -23.75 -2.36 -13.82
N ILE A 277 -24.26 -2.06 -12.62
CA ILE A 277 -23.56 -1.22 -11.64
C ILE A 277 -22.37 -1.96 -11.06
N ARG A 278 -22.54 -3.20 -10.57
CA ARG A 278 -21.45 -3.92 -9.94
C ARG A 278 -20.29 -4.22 -10.90
N ASN A 279 -20.58 -4.60 -12.15
CA ASN A 279 -19.56 -4.90 -13.16
C ASN A 279 -18.75 -3.65 -13.59
N PHE A 280 -19.29 -2.46 -13.38
CA PHE A 280 -18.60 -1.20 -13.62
C PHE A 280 -17.87 -0.71 -12.35
N VAL A 281 -18.59 -0.59 -11.23
CA VAL A 281 -18.10 0.07 -10.01
C VAL A 281 -17.02 -0.78 -9.30
N VAL A 282 -17.22 -2.09 -9.17
CA VAL A 282 -16.29 -2.94 -8.39
C VAL A 282 -14.89 -2.98 -9.00
N PRO A 283 -14.68 -3.22 -10.31
CA PRO A 283 -13.35 -3.17 -10.91
C PRO A 283 -12.74 -1.77 -10.89
N LEU A 284 -13.54 -0.73 -11.07
CA LEU A 284 -13.06 0.64 -11.02
C LEU A 284 -12.58 1.01 -9.62
N CYS A 285 -13.40 0.77 -8.59
CA CYS A 285 -13.07 1.07 -7.19
C CYS A 285 -11.90 0.24 -6.66
N ALA A 286 -11.64 -0.95 -7.19
CA ALA A 286 -10.45 -1.73 -6.85
C ALA A 286 -9.13 -0.97 -7.10
N ASN A 287 -9.16 0.01 -8.02
CA ASN A 287 -7.98 0.82 -8.37
C ASN A 287 -8.01 2.25 -7.82
N ILE A 288 -9.19 2.85 -7.60
CA ILE A 288 -9.29 4.27 -7.23
C ILE A 288 -9.77 4.53 -5.80
N HIS A 289 -10.42 3.56 -5.14
CA HIS A 289 -10.90 3.71 -3.77
C HIS A 289 -9.85 3.19 -2.78
N MET A 290 -9.05 4.09 -2.26
CA MET A 290 -7.88 3.78 -1.42
C MET A 290 -8.03 4.23 0.04
N ALA A 291 -9.26 4.26 0.57
CA ALA A 291 -9.52 4.70 1.94
C ALA A 291 -8.67 3.95 2.99
N GLY A 292 -8.54 2.62 2.85
CA GLY A 292 -7.72 1.82 3.74
C GLY A 292 -6.22 2.19 3.69
N SER A 293 -5.67 2.34 2.49
CA SER A 293 -4.27 2.76 2.32
C SER A 293 -4.03 4.15 2.91
N MET A 294 -4.96 5.09 2.71
CA MET A 294 -4.86 6.44 3.28
C MET A 294 -4.88 6.43 4.80
N ILE A 295 -5.72 5.61 5.45
CA ILE A 295 -5.70 5.44 6.91
C ILE A 295 -4.31 5.01 7.37
N THR A 296 -3.76 3.97 6.77
CA THR A 296 -2.46 3.42 7.17
C THR A 296 -1.32 4.42 6.94
N ILE A 297 -1.25 5.00 5.74
CA ILE A 297 -0.16 5.93 5.36
C ILE A 297 -0.20 7.17 6.25
N THR A 298 -1.38 7.76 6.45
CA THR A 298 -1.52 8.96 7.28
C THR A 298 -1.17 8.67 8.74
N ALA A 299 -1.63 7.55 9.30
CA ALA A 299 -1.28 7.18 10.67
C ALA A 299 0.23 6.94 10.83
N CYS A 300 0.86 6.20 9.90
CA CYS A 300 2.30 5.96 9.93
C CYS A 300 3.10 7.26 9.75
N ALA A 301 2.70 8.13 8.83
CA ALA A 301 3.34 9.43 8.63
C ALA A 301 3.24 10.31 9.90
N THR A 302 2.05 10.38 10.51
CA THR A 302 1.84 11.10 11.77
C THR A 302 2.72 10.55 12.90
N ALA A 303 2.81 9.21 13.01
CA ALA A 303 3.68 8.56 13.98
C ALA A 303 5.16 8.94 13.79
N VAL A 304 5.65 8.88 12.55
CA VAL A 304 7.03 9.25 12.22
C VAL A 304 7.29 10.73 12.52
N CYS A 305 6.36 11.61 12.19
CA CYS A 305 6.49 13.04 12.46
C CYS A 305 6.56 13.34 13.97
N LEU A 306 5.71 12.70 14.77
CA LEU A 306 5.73 12.87 16.24
C LEU A 306 7.02 12.33 16.86
N MET A 307 7.61 11.28 16.32
CA MET A 307 8.85 10.71 16.82
C MET A 307 10.12 11.50 16.42
N ASN A 308 10.08 12.28 15.33
CA ASN A 308 11.26 12.98 14.78
C ASN A 308 11.57 14.35 15.39
N GLN A 309 10.90 14.78 16.45
CA GLN A 309 10.87 16.16 16.94
C GLN A 309 10.15 17.17 16.02
N PRO A 310 9.67 18.32 16.53
CA PRO A 310 8.83 19.21 15.78
C PRO A 310 9.58 19.87 14.62
N VAL A 311 9.83 19.13 13.56
CA VAL A 311 9.88 19.75 12.24
C VAL A 311 8.47 20.29 12.07
N SER A 312 8.36 21.56 12.33
CA SER A 312 7.16 22.38 12.28
C SER A 312 6.05 21.72 11.46
N TYR A 313 4.90 21.47 12.06
CA TYR A 313 3.67 21.01 11.38
C TYR A 313 3.33 21.80 10.12
N THR A 314 3.97 22.95 9.91
CA THR A 314 3.93 23.77 8.70
C THR A 314 4.37 23.05 7.43
N HIS A 315 5.24 22.05 7.49
CA HIS A 315 5.66 21.29 6.30
C HIS A 315 4.69 20.16 5.90
N LEU A 316 3.81 19.72 6.80
CA LEU A 316 2.75 18.75 6.48
C LEU A 316 1.42 19.41 6.10
N THR A 317 1.18 20.64 6.58
CA THR A 317 -0.07 21.35 6.31
C THR A 317 -0.01 22.30 5.13
N LEU A 318 1.19 22.55 4.59
CA LEU A 318 1.42 23.31 3.37
C LEU A 318 2.25 22.52 2.38
N PRO A 319 1.62 21.65 1.56
CA PRO A 319 2.18 21.46 0.25
C PRO A 319 1.90 22.72 -0.55
N THR A 320 2.85 23.65 -0.48
CA THR A 320 3.10 24.64 -1.50
C THR A 320 1.95 25.55 -1.95
N ILE A 321 1.94 26.72 -1.35
CA ILE A 321 1.87 27.91 -2.18
C ILE A 321 3.25 28.58 -2.05
N ALA A 322 4.16 28.24 -2.94
CA ALA A 322 5.33 29.02 -3.37
C ALA A 322 5.82 28.37 -4.66
#